data_c888edac60efc159e272c8362141dc6e
#
_entry.id   c888edac60efc159e272c8362141dc6e
#
_cell.length_a   1.000
_cell.length_b   1.000
_cell.length_c   1.000
_cell.angle_alpha   90.00
_cell.angle_beta   90.00
_cell.angle_gamma   90.00
#
_symmetry.space_group_name_H-M   'P 1'
#
loop_
_entity.id
_entity.type
_entity.pdbx_description
1 polymer ?
#
loop_
_entity_poly.entity_id
_entity_poly.type
_entity_poly.pdbx_seq_one_letter_code
_entity_poly.pdbx_strand_id
1 'polypeptide(L)'
;MDERALIAKSKRGDKAAFEELVRQFSRYVYTTAFFILRDAHEAEDVSQEVFVKVYLSIKGFRGLSSFKTWIRKLTVNTCIDKLRLRSKTKDKKVSLEKITEEYEVVFTRFDQSLEKSFFNKEAVKEVLKIMVSLDESYRIPLILRDLQDYSYREISQLTGKPIGTVKTNIHRARKIIKDKLKTYR
;
A
#
# COMPACT_ATOMS: atom_id res chain seq x y z
N MET A 1 5.74 15.65 -18.47
CA MET A 1 6.83 14.88 -19.14
C MET A 1 6.44 13.42 -19.10
N ASP A 2 6.73 12.64 -20.15
CA ASP A 2 6.41 11.21 -20.18
C ASP A 2 7.22 10.44 -19.11
N GLU A 3 6.58 9.46 -18.42
CA GLU A 3 7.19 8.65 -17.36
C GLU A 3 8.49 7.98 -17.83
N ARG A 4 8.50 7.46 -19.07
CA ARG A 4 9.69 6.82 -19.64
C ARG A 4 10.87 7.79 -19.77
N ALA A 5 10.61 9.02 -20.19
CA ALA A 5 11.63 10.06 -20.32
C ALA A 5 12.19 10.46 -18.94
N LEU A 6 11.32 10.57 -17.92
CA LEU A 6 11.73 10.84 -16.53
C LEU A 6 12.65 9.74 -15.99
N ILE A 7 12.26 8.47 -16.18
CA ILE A 7 13.08 7.32 -15.76
C ILE A 7 14.44 7.35 -16.46
N ALA A 8 14.47 7.57 -17.77
CA ALA A 8 15.72 7.59 -18.54
C ALA A 8 16.67 8.72 -18.08
N LYS A 9 16.14 9.91 -17.77
CA LYS A 9 16.92 11.03 -17.21
C LYS A 9 17.41 10.74 -15.80
N SER A 10 16.54 10.22 -14.93
CA SER A 10 16.88 9.86 -13.54
C SER A 10 18.01 8.80 -13.50
N LYS A 11 18.01 7.81 -14.41
CA LYS A 11 19.08 6.83 -14.55
C LYS A 11 20.44 7.45 -14.89
N ARG A 12 20.43 8.60 -15.57
CA ARG A 12 21.63 9.38 -15.90
C ARG A 12 22.05 10.35 -14.78
N GLY A 13 21.32 10.38 -13.67
CA GLY A 13 21.62 11.22 -12.52
C GLY A 13 20.93 12.59 -12.52
N ASP A 14 19.96 12.83 -13.41
CA ASP A 14 19.19 14.05 -13.42
C ASP A 14 18.28 14.11 -12.18
N LYS A 15 18.64 14.99 -11.23
CA LYS A 15 17.95 15.17 -9.96
C LYS A 15 16.52 15.70 -10.16
N ALA A 16 16.33 16.67 -11.06
CA ALA A 16 15.02 17.26 -11.31
C ALA A 16 14.04 16.22 -11.89
N ALA A 17 14.52 15.34 -12.79
CA ALA A 17 13.71 14.24 -13.30
C ALA A 17 13.36 13.22 -12.19
N PHE A 18 14.28 12.97 -11.26
CA PHE A 18 14.01 12.08 -10.12
C PHE A 18 12.99 12.71 -9.15
N GLU A 19 13.13 13.98 -8.81
CA GLU A 19 12.16 14.71 -7.97
C GLU A 19 10.74 14.67 -8.57
N GLU A 20 10.64 14.77 -9.90
CA GLU A 20 9.35 14.63 -10.59
C GLU A 20 8.77 13.21 -10.43
N LEU A 21 9.58 12.16 -10.51
CA LEU A 21 9.14 10.79 -10.22
C LEU A 21 8.68 10.65 -8.77
N VAL A 22 9.42 11.22 -7.82
CA VAL A 22 9.01 11.25 -6.40
C VAL A 22 7.65 11.91 -6.27
N ARG A 23 7.44 13.09 -6.88
CA ARG A 23 6.17 13.81 -6.82
C ARG A 23 5.01 12.99 -7.39
N GLN A 24 5.21 12.28 -8.50
CA GLN A 24 4.19 11.46 -9.14
C GLN A 24 3.81 10.22 -8.33
N PHE A 25 4.77 9.63 -7.62
CA PHE A 25 4.56 8.35 -6.92
C PHE A 25 4.46 8.47 -5.40
N SER A 26 4.79 9.61 -4.79
CA SER A 26 4.81 9.79 -3.33
C SER A 26 3.48 9.43 -2.69
N ARG A 27 2.39 9.88 -3.27
CA ARG A 27 1.04 9.59 -2.81
C ARG A 27 0.73 8.09 -2.85
N TYR A 28 1.05 7.42 -3.96
CA TYR A 28 0.83 5.99 -4.11
C TYR A 28 1.62 5.19 -3.08
N VAL A 29 2.89 5.52 -2.88
CA VAL A 29 3.78 4.87 -1.92
C VAL A 29 3.26 5.06 -0.50
N TYR A 30 2.99 6.32 -0.10
CA TYR A 30 2.47 6.64 1.22
C TYR A 30 1.14 5.94 1.53
N THR A 31 0.18 6.03 0.60
CA THR A 31 -1.13 5.41 0.80
C THR A 31 -1.03 3.89 0.92
N THR A 32 -0.19 3.25 0.08
CA THR A 32 0.07 1.81 0.16
C THR A 32 0.68 1.44 1.52
N ALA A 33 1.67 2.19 1.98
CA ALA A 33 2.32 1.97 3.27
C ALA A 33 1.32 2.15 4.43
N PHE A 34 0.51 3.21 4.40
CA PHE A 34 -0.50 3.45 5.44
C PHE A 34 -1.52 2.32 5.55
N PHE A 35 -2.08 1.84 4.43
CA PHE A 35 -3.02 0.72 4.46
C PHE A 35 -2.41 -0.56 5.04
N ILE A 36 -1.12 -0.80 4.81
CA ILE A 36 -0.42 -1.97 5.34
C ILE A 36 -0.07 -1.76 6.83
N LEU A 37 0.50 -0.63 7.22
CA LEU A 37 1.07 -0.38 8.55
C LEU A 37 0.04 0.15 9.57
N ARG A 38 -0.96 0.91 9.12
CA ARG A 38 -1.96 1.63 9.95
C ARG A 38 -1.33 2.62 10.94
N ASP A 39 -0.30 3.29 10.49
CA ASP A 39 0.41 4.29 11.26
C ASP A 39 0.96 5.33 10.29
N ALA A 40 0.57 6.60 10.47
CA ALA A 40 0.93 7.67 9.55
C ALA A 40 2.44 7.98 9.58
N HIS A 41 3.05 7.94 10.77
CA HIS A 41 4.49 8.18 10.92
C HIS A 41 5.30 7.06 10.26
N GLU A 42 4.94 5.79 10.53
CA GLU A 42 5.61 4.67 9.89
C GLU A 42 5.41 4.65 8.38
N ALA A 43 4.23 5.07 7.90
CA ALA A 43 3.98 5.17 6.47
C ALA A 43 4.85 6.26 5.82
N GLU A 44 5.10 7.37 6.52
CA GLU A 44 6.00 8.42 6.07
C GLU A 44 7.46 7.95 6.03
N ASP A 45 7.94 7.32 7.11
CA ASP A 45 9.29 6.73 7.19
C ASP A 45 9.52 5.73 6.05
N VAL A 46 8.57 4.80 5.85
CA VAL A 46 8.65 3.81 4.77
C VAL A 46 8.64 4.49 3.40
N SER A 47 7.86 5.55 3.22
CA SER A 47 7.84 6.28 1.96
C SER A 47 9.21 6.89 1.64
N GLN A 48 9.85 7.51 2.62
CA GLN A 48 11.20 8.05 2.46
C GLN A 48 12.20 6.95 2.15
N GLU A 49 12.18 5.84 2.91
CA GLU A 49 13.06 4.69 2.69
C GLU A 49 12.89 4.09 1.28
N VAL A 50 11.66 3.98 0.80
CA VAL A 50 11.36 3.48 -0.55
C VAL A 50 11.98 4.37 -1.61
N PHE A 51 11.85 5.70 -1.50
CA PHE A 51 12.46 6.60 -2.49
C PHE A 51 13.99 6.62 -2.43
N VAL A 52 14.58 6.43 -1.26
CA VAL A 52 16.04 6.20 -1.14
C VAL A 52 16.42 4.91 -1.89
N LYS A 53 15.69 3.81 -1.68
CA LYS A 53 15.93 2.54 -2.39
C LYS A 53 15.76 2.70 -3.91
N VAL A 54 14.73 3.45 -4.35
CA VAL A 54 14.51 3.77 -5.76
C VAL A 54 15.71 4.53 -6.32
N TYR A 55 16.17 5.59 -5.64
CA TYR A 55 17.30 6.41 -6.08
C TYR A 55 18.56 5.56 -6.27
N LEU A 56 18.87 4.72 -5.30
CA LEU A 56 20.05 3.87 -5.32
C LEU A 56 19.99 2.77 -6.41
N SER A 57 18.80 2.28 -6.74
CA SER A 57 18.62 1.12 -7.62
C SER A 57 18.04 1.45 -9.01
N ILE A 58 17.62 2.70 -9.26
CA ILE A 58 16.99 3.09 -10.54
C ILE A 58 17.86 2.83 -11.76
N LYS A 59 19.18 2.94 -11.62
CA LYS A 59 20.12 2.62 -12.71
C LYS A 59 19.99 1.18 -13.20
N GLY A 60 19.67 0.24 -12.29
CA GLY A 60 19.44 -1.17 -12.57
C GLY A 60 18.03 -1.52 -13.04
N PHE A 61 17.09 -0.58 -13.05
CA PHE A 61 15.74 -0.82 -13.53
C PHE A 61 15.72 -1.14 -15.02
N ARG A 62 15.45 -2.40 -15.39
CA ARG A 62 15.53 -2.90 -16.78
C ARG A 62 14.29 -2.66 -17.62
N GLY A 63 13.20 -2.15 -17.02
CA GLY A 63 11.91 -1.95 -17.73
C GLY A 63 11.17 -3.26 -18.08
N LEU A 64 11.52 -4.38 -17.44
CA LEU A 64 10.81 -5.68 -17.60
C LEU A 64 9.39 -5.66 -17.02
N SER A 65 9.07 -4.66 -16.24
CA SER A 65 7.73 -4.33 -15.75
C SER A 65 7.53 -2.82 -15.78
N SER A 66 6.30 -2.34 -15.56
CA SER A 66 6.08 -0.90 -15.38
C SER A 66 6.83 -0.39 -14.15
N PHE A 67 7.19 0.90 -14.14
CA PHE A 67 7.81 1.54 -12.97
C PHE A 67 6.90 1.47 -11.75
N LYS A 68 5.58 1.63 -11.96
CA LYS A 68 4.56 1.44 -10.92
C LYS A 68 4.63 0.04 -10.30
N THR A 69 4.79 -1.01 -11.09
CA THR A 69 4.93 -2.38 -10.58
C THR A 69 6.21 -2.57 -9.79
N TRP A 70 7.28 -1.94 -10.21
CA TRP A 70 8.57 -2.03 -9.53
C TRP A 70 8.57 -1.31 -8.19
N ILE A 71 8.09 -0.04 -8.14
CA ILE A 71 8.00 0.73 -6.89
C ILE A 71 6.99 0.10 -5.92
N ARG A 72 5.89 -0.48 -6.43
CA ARG A 72 4.95 -1.27 -5.64
C ARG A 72 5.64 -2.39 -4.87
N LYS A 73 6.47 -3.18 -5.55
CA LYS A 73 7.21 -4.27 -4.91
C LYS A 73 8.15 -3.76 -3.82
N LEU A 74 8.87 -2.67 -4.08
CA LEU A 74 9.72 -2.04 -3.07
C LEU A 74 8.92 -1.60 -1.85
N THR A 75 7.80 -0.92 -2.07
CA THR A 75 6.92 -0.42 -0.99
C THR A 75 6.38 -1.58 -0.15
N VAL A 76 5.78 -2.58 -0.78
CA VAL A 76 5.21 -3.73 -0.06
C VAL A 76 6.27 -4.48 0.72
N ASN A 77 7.43 -4.77 0.11
CA ASN A 77 8.52 -5.46 0.80
C ASN A 77 9.00 -4.68 2.03
N THR A 78 9.20 -3.37 1.90
CA THR A 78 9.63 -2.51 3.02
C THR A 78 8.59 -2.51 4.14
N CYS A 79 7.29 -2.45 3.82
CA CYS A 79 6.23 -2.55 4.81
C CYS A 79 6.21 -3.91 5.52
N ILE A 80 6.35 -5.00 4.78
CA ILE A 80 6.35 -6.36 5.36
C ILE A 80 7.56 -6.56 6.26
N ASP A 81 8.72 -6.06 5.88
CA ASP A 81 9.93 -6.13 6.71
C ASP A 81 9.75 -5.33 8.01
N LYS A 82 9.15 -4.14 7.95
CA LYS A 82 8.81 -3.34 9.14
C LYS A 82 7.83 -4.07 10.07
N LEU A 83 6.78 -4.70 9.53
CA LEU A 83 5.85 -5.53 10.31
C LEU A 83 6.53 -6.73 10.97
N ARG A 84 7.46 -7.40 10.28
CA ARG A 84 8.24 -8.50 10.86
C ARG A 84 9.12 -8.05 12.03
N LEU A 85 9.71 -6.86 11.93
CA LEU A 85 10.48 -6.27 13.04
C LEU A 85 9.57 -5.94 14.22
N ARG A 86 8.41 -5.30 13.98
CA ARG A 86 7.41 -4.95 15.00
C ARG A 86 6.90 -6.21 15.75
N SER A 87 6.68 -7.32 15.06
CA SER A 87 6.23 -8.56 15.68
C SER A 87 7.25 -9.15 16.68
N LYS A 88 8.54 -8.83 16.52
CA LYS A 88 9.61 -9.26 17.43
C LYS A 88 9.70 -8.38 18.68
N THR A 89 9.32 -7.11 18.61
CA THR A 89 9.47 -6.12 19.69
C THR A 89 8.23 -5.97 20.58
N LYS A 90 7.13 -6.71 20.32
CA LYS A 90 5.84 -6.59 21.04
C LYS A 90 5.29 -5.15 21.09
N ASP A 91 5.61 -4.33 20.12
CA ASP A 91 5.21 -2.94 20.11
C ASP A 91 3.73 -2.68 19.80
N LYS A 92 3.23 -1.63 20.40
CA LYS A 92 1.86 -1.18 20.65
C LYS A 92 0.86 -1.42 19.51
N LYS A 93 -0.28 -1.99 19.89
CA LYS A 93 -1.53 -1.90 19.10
C LYS A 93 -1.96 -0.43 19.06
N VAL A 94 -1.99 0.15 17.87
CA VAL A 94 -2.55 1.49 17.65
C VAL A 94 -4.07 1.42 17.90
N SER A 95 -4.66 2.42 18.60
CA SER A 95 -6.10 2.43 18.85
C SER A 95 -6.87 2.60 17.54
N LEU A 96 -8.08 1.98 17.45
CA LEU A 96 -8.92 2.07 16.26
C LEU A 96 -9.40 3.50 15.99
N GLU A 97 -9.60 4.30 17.06
CA GLU A 97 -9.99 5.71 16.95
C GLU A 97 -8.89 6.52 16.24
N LYS A 98 -7.65 6.41 16.70
CA LYS A 98 -6.51 7.09 16.07
C LYS A 98 -6.34 6.69 14.60
N ILE A 99 -6.48 5.40 14.27
CA ILE A 99 -6.42 4.92 12.90
C ILE A 99 -7.52 5.55 12.04
N THR A 100 -8.73 5.72 12.60
CA THR A 100 -9.87 6.29 11.88
C THR A 100 -9.65 7.77 11.58
N GLU A 101 -9.11 8.54 12.52
CA GLU A 101 -8.76 9.96 12.32
C GLU A 101 -7.67 10.13 11.25
N GLU A 102 -6.59 9.36 11.35
CA GLU A 102 -5.51 9.37 10.37
C GLU A 102 -6.00 8.92 8.98
N TYR A 103 -6.94 7.96 8.94
CA TYR A 103 -7.57 7.48 7.71
C TYR A 103 -8.30 8.60 6.95
N GLU A 104 -9.08 9.45 7.64
CA GLU A 104 -9.80 10.55 7.00
C GLU A 104 -8.84 11.50 6.26
N VAL A 105 -7.68 11.80 6.87
CA VAL A 105 -6.64 12.63 6.25
C VAL A 105 -6.04 11.94 5.02
N VAL A 106 -5.73 10.65 5.13
CA VAL A 106 -5.16 9.86 4.03
C VAL A 106 -6.17 9.69 2.90
N PHE A 107 -7.45 9.45 3.24
CA PHE A 107 -8.52 9.29 2.24
C PHE A 107 -8.74 10.56 1.44
N THR A 108 -8.78 11.73 2.08
CA THR A 108 -8.90 13.02 1.38
C THR A 108 -7.78 13.21 0.34
N ARG A 109 -6.57 12.77 0.68
CA ARG A 109 -5.45 12.72 -0.25
C ARG A 109 -5.62 11.65 -1.34
N PHE A 110 -6.29 10.54 -1.08
CA PHE A 110 -6.53 9.45 -2.02
C PHE A 110 -7.67 9.78 -3.00
N ASP A 111 -8.72 10.45 -2.57
CA ASP A 111 -9.93 10.75 -3.34
C ASP A 111 -9.65 11.59 -4.59
N GLN A 112 -8.69 12.53 -4.53
CA GLN A 112 -8.31 13.31 -5.72
C GLN A 112 -7.80 12.44 -6.90
N SER A 113 -7.43 11.15 -6.69
CA SER A 113 -7.04 10.22 -7.76
C SER A 113 -8.22 9.41 -8.31
N LEU A 114 -9.36 9.39 -7.60
CA LEU A 114 -10.58 8.66 -7.99
C LEU A 114 -11.53 9.48 -8.86
N GLU A 115 -11.17 10.72 -9.25
CA GLU A 115 -12.02 11.63 -10.02
C GLU A 115 -12.55 11.08 -11.35
N LYS A 116 -12.05 9.93 -11.80
CA LYS A 116 -12.46 9.26 -13.04
C LYS A 116 -13.29 8.00 -12.86
N SER A 117 -13.63 7.58 -11.62
CA SER A 117 -14.42 6.36 -11.41
C SER A 117 -15.89 6.71 -11.12
N PHE A 118 -16.81 6.09 -11.86
CA PHE A 118 -18.27 6.16 -11.65
C PHE A 118 -18.74 5.49 -10.33
N PHE A 119 -17.81 5.10 -9.45
CA PHE A 119 -18.16 4.51 -8.17
C PHE A 119 -18.60 5.60 -7.19
N ASN A 120 -19.64 5.29 -6.40
CA ASN A 120 -20.07 6.12 -5.30
C ASN A 120 -18.90 6.28 -4.30
N LYS A 121 -18.34 7.49 -4.22
CA LYS A 121 -17.16 7.82 -3.38
C LYS A 121 -17.39 7.44 -1.91
N GLU A 122 -18.60 7.65 -1.41
CA GLU A 122 -19.01 7.28 -0.05
C GLU A 122 -18.88 5.76 0.19
N ALA A 123 -19.35 4.95 -0.76
CA ALA A 123 -19.24 3.49 -0.65
C ALA A 123 -17.78 3.02 -0.67
N VAL A 124 -16.94 3.63 -1.51
CA VAL A 124 -15.49 3.32 -1.54
C VAL A 124 -14.83 3.70 -0.22
N LYS A 125 -15.14 4.89 0.31
CA LYS A 125 -14.63 5.37 1.60
C LYS A 125 -14.97 4.39 2.72
N GLU A 126 -16.23 3.94 2.78
CA GLU A 126 -16.68 3.02 3.81
C GLU A 126 -16.00 1.64 3.70
N VAL A 127 -15.87 1.10 2.48
CA VAL A 127 -15.13 -0.15 2.26
C VAL A 127 -13.68 -0.05 2.75
N LEU A 128 -12.98 1.02 2.40
CA LEU A 128 -11.59 1.22 2.80
C LEU A 128 -11.45 1.41 4.32
N LYS A 129 -12.40 2.12 4.96
CA LYS A 129 -12.46 2.27 6.41
C LYS A 129 -12.63 0.92 7.12
N ILE A 130 -13.54 0.08 6.61
CA ILE A 130 -13.71 -1.27 7.13
C ILE A 130 -12.45 -2.10 6.91
N MET A 131 -11.82 -2.02 5.74
CA MET A 131 -10.56 -2.73 5.46
C MET A 131 -9.46 -2.37 6.45
N VAL A 132 -9.27 -1.09 6.73
CA VAL A 132 -8.26 -0.62 7.69
C VAL A 132 -8.58 -1.11 9.11
N SER A 133 -9.86 -1.27 9.49
CA SER A 133 -10.28 -1.78 10.80
C SER A 133 -10.07 -3.30 10.99
N LEU A 134 -9.84 -4.06 9.91
CA LEU A 134 -9.66 -5.51 10.01
C LEU A 134 -8.40 -5.87 10.80
N ASP A 135 -8.44 -7.03 11.45
CA ASP A 135 -7.23 -7.63 12.03
C ASP A 135 -6.13 -7.80 10.96
N GLU A 136 -4.87 -7.69 11.37
CA GLU A 136 -3.72 -7.77 10.48
C GLU A 136 -3.69 -9.04 9.64
N SER A 137 -4.11 -10.17 10.23
CA SER A 137 -4.14 -11.48 9.57
C SER A 137 -5.10 -11.55 8.38
N TYR A 138 -6.15 -10.73 8.38
CA TYR A 138 -7.13 -10.60 7.30
C TYR A 138 -6.80 -9.43 6.39
N ARG A 139 -6.41 -8.30 6.96
CA ARG A 139 -6.18 -7.04 6.27
C ARG A 139 -5.04 -7.12 5.27
N ILE A 140 -3.87 -7.62 5.69
CA ILE A 140 -2.67 -7.66 4.83
C ILE A 140 -2.90 -8.51 3.59
N PRO A 141 -3.33 -9.79 3.69
CA PRO A 141 -3.60 -10.58 2.49
C PRO A 141 -4.65 -9.97 1.57
N LEU A 142 -5.69 -9.32 2.15
CA LEU A 142 -6.73 -8.65 1.37
C LEU A 142 -6.17 -7.46 0.59
N ILE A 143 -5.42 -6.55 1.25
CA ILE A 143 -4.80 -5.40 0.60
C ILE A 143 -3.86 -5.85 -0.52
N LEU A 144 -3.01 -6.83 -0.25
CA LEU A 144 -2.08 -7.36 -1.25
C LEU A 144 -2.82 -7.95 -2.45
N ARG A 145 -3.96 -8.62 -2.23
CA ARG A 145 -4.76 -9.21 -3.30
C ARG A 145 -5.58 -8.20 -4.06
N ASP A 146 -6.39 -7.39 -3.34
CA ASP A 146 -7.48 -6.61 -3.95
C ASP A 146 -7.04 -5.17 -4.33
N LEU A 147 -6.04 -4.61 -3.65
CA LEU A 147 -5.51 -3.28 -3.98
C LEU A 147 -4.16 -3.32 -4.70
N GLN A 148 -3.38 -4.38 -4.50
CA GLN A 148 -2.02 -4.47 -5.02
C GLN A 148 -1.84 -5.59 -6.07
N ASP A 149 -2.89 -6.30 -6.46
CA ASP A 149 -2.91 -7.33 -7.52
C ASP A 149 -1.88 -8.46 -7.37
N TYR A 150 -1.49 -8.80 -6.13
CA TYR A 150 -0.61 -9.94 -5.89
C TYR A 150 -1.38 -11.26 -6.04
N SER A 151 -0.73 -12.27 -6.61
CA SER A 151 -1.24 -13.65 -6.62
C SER A 151 -1.21 -14.26 -5.22
N TYR A 152 -2.04 -15.26 -4.97
CA TYR A 152 -2.02 -16.00 -3.68
C TYR A 152 -0.65 -16.59 -3.35
N ARG A 153 0.10 -17.01 -4.38
CA ARG A 153 1.46 -17.56 -4.22
C ARG A 153 2.44 -16.48 -3.77
N GLU A 154 2.42 -15.31 -4.39
CA GLU A 154 3.25 -14.18 -3.98
C GLU A 154 2.91 -13.70 -2.56
N ILE A 155 1.61 -13.63 -2.21
CA ILE A 155 1.17 -13.29 -0.85
C ILE A 155 1.68 -14.30 0.16
N SER A 156 1.61 -15.61 -0.16
CA SER A 156 2.14 -16.68 0.67
C SER A 156 3.64 -16.50 0.93
N GLN A 157 4.42 -16.21 -0.11
CA GLN A 157 5.87 -15.96 0.00
C GLN A 157 6.18 -14.70 0.83
N LEU A 158 5.45 -13.60 0.61
CA LEU A 158 5.64 -12.34 1.32
C LEU A 158 5.29 -12.45 2.80
N THR A 159 4.18 -13.13 3.13
CA THR A 159 3.68 -13.22 4.50
C THR A 159 4.21 -14.43 5.28
N GLY A 160 4.86 -15.37 4.61
CA GLY A 160 5.29 -16.63 5.21
C GLY A 160 4.15 -17.59 5.59
N LYS A 161 2.91 -17.29 5.15
CA LYS A 161 1.73 -18.11 5.47
C LYS A 161 1.43 -19.12 4.36
N PRO A 162 0.93 -20.34 4.69
CA PRO A 162 0.48 -21.30 3.68
C PRO A 162 -0.58 -20.71 2.74
N ILE A 163 -0.55 -21.08 1.46
CA ILE A 163 -1.50 -20.59 0.44
C ILE A 163 -2.96 -20.81 0.85
N GLY A 164 -3.27 -21.94 1.48
CA GLY A 164 -4.60 -22.27 2.00
C GLY A 164 -5.06 -21.25 3.05
N THR A 165 -4.17 -20.89 3.98
CA THR A 165 -4.43 -19.85 4.99
C THR A 165 -4.65 -18.49 4.34
N VAL A 166 -3.85 -18.12 3.35
CA VAL A 166 -4.01 -16.86 2.61
C VAL A 166 -5.39 -16.79 1.95
N LYS A 167 -5.80 -17.84 1.21
CA LYS A 167 -7.12 -17.93 0.57
C LYS A 167 -8.25 -17.78 1.59
N THR A 168 -8.18 -18.53 2.69
CA THR A 168 -9.19 -18.49 3.76
C THR A 168 -9.28 -17.11 4.40
N ASN A 169 -8.16 -16.48 4.69
CA ASN A 169 -8.14 -15.16 5.30
C ASN A 169 -8.72 -14.08 4.38
N ILE A 170 -8.41 -14.10 3.07
CA ILE A 170 -9.00 -13.19 2.09
C ILE A 170 -10.51 -13.40 1.98
N HIS A 171 -10.96 -14.66 1.91
CA HIS A 171 -12.40 -14.97 1.87
C HIS A 171 -13.13 -14.44 3.12
N ARG A 172 -12.58 -14.69 4.32
CA ARG A 172 -13.15 -14.20 5.59
C ARG A 172 -13.15 -12.66 5.64
N ALA A 173 -12.06 -12.01 5.23
CA ALA A 173 -11.99 -10.56 5.15
C ALA A 173 -13.09 -9.96 4.29
N ARG A 174 -13.30 -10.49 3.09
CA ARG A 174 -14.38 -10.07 2.18
C ARG A 174 -15.76 -10.29 2.78
N LYS A 175 -15.97 -11.41 3.49
CA LYS A 175 -17.22 -11.68 4.20
C LYS A 175 -17.48 -10.64 5.30
N ILE A 176 -16.48 -10.33 6.13
CA ILE A 176 -16.61 -9.32 7.18
C ILE A 176 -16.98 -7.95 6.58
N ILE A 177 -16.31 -7.54 5.48
CA ILE A 177 -16.64 -6.28 4.80
C ILE A 177 -18.10 -6.29 4.31
N LYS A 178 -18.49 -7.37 3.62
CA LYS A 178 -19.86 -7.51 3.11
C LYS A 178 -20.91 -7.42 4.22
N ASP A 179 -20.66 -8.09 5.34
CA ASP A 179 -21.61 -8.14 6.47
C ASP A 179 -21.69 -6.77 7.16
N LYS A 180 -20.57 -6.08 7.38
CA LYS A 180 -20.56 -4.72 7.91
C LYS A 180 -21.28 -3.73 6.98
N LEU A 181 -21.06 -3.79 5.67
CA LEU A 181 -21.73 -2.89 4.71
C LEU A 181 -23.25 -3.09 4.67
N LYS A 182 -23.77 -4.28 4.99
CA LYS A 182 -25.22 -4.50 5.10
C LYS A 182 -25.83 -3.81 6.32
N THR A 183 -25.08 -3.68 7.40
CA THR A 183 -25.54 -3.05 8.65
C THR A 183 -25.63 -1.52 8.54
N TYR A 184 -24.95 -0.93 7.54
CA TYR A 184 -24.97 0.51 7.26
C TYR A 184 -26.06 0.93 6.24
N ARG A 185 -26.87 -0.01 5.74
CA ARG A 185 -28.05 0.25 4.92
C ARG A 185 -29.32 0.17 5.75
#